data_d6a726d3793f342a3e23fbaa7d7765ef
#
_entry.id   d6a726d3793f342a3e23fbaa7d7765ef
#
_cell.length_a   1.000
_cell.length_b   1.000
_cell.length_c   1.000
_cell.angle_alpha   90.00
_cell.angle_beta   90.00
_cell.angle_gamma   90.00
#
_symmetry.space_group_name_H-M   'P 1'
#
loop_
_entity.id
_entity.type
_entity.pdbx_description
1 polymer ?
#
loop_
_entity_poly.entity_id
_entity_poly.type
_entity_poly.pdbx_seq_one_letter_code
_entity_poly.pdbx_strand_id
1 'polypeptide(L)'
;MPVATVNGTEISYTDTAGDGPAVVFSHGYLMDHTMFDRQVTELAPEYRVITWDQRGHGGTRAAGAFTYWDSAADVLALMDHLGVERAVLAGMSQGGFLSLRAALTAPDRVRALVLIDSQAGLEDPANAPGYEQIHQAWLEHGPGPVQEVVASIILGPGQWDGWYATWNKQYAQWAPDDLMQLTWPFRCLMDRDDITGRLGEVTCPALILHGTADAGIPPARAETVRDGLGGPATFVLVEGAPHASNVTHPDEVNQAILRFLDGLDGG
;
A
#
# COMPACT_ATOMS: atom_id res chain seq x y z
N MET A 1 5.51 -18.82 -2.07
CA MET A 1 5.56 -17.90 -0.92
C MET A 1 5.14 -18.61 0.34
N PRO A 2 5.73 -18.35 1.49
CA PRO A 2 5.20 -18.81 2.78
C PRO A 2 3.83 -18.20 3.06
N VAL A 3 3.06 -18.89 3.92
CA VAL A 3 1.71 -18.48 4.34
C VAL A 3 1.66 -18.49 5.86
N ALA A 4 1.15 -17.41 6.45
CA ALA A 4 0.88 -17.29 7.87
C ALA A 4 -0.64 -17.35 8.11
N THR A 5 -1.09 -18.21 9.03
CA THR A 5 -2.49 -18.21 9.49
C THR A 5 -2.58 -17.27 10.69
N VAL A 6 -3.02 -16.04 10.46
CA VAL A 6 -3.10 -14.97 11.46
C VAL A 6 -4.41 -14.21 11.31
N ASN A 7 -4.92 -13.67 12.41
CA ASN A 7 -6.16 -12.88 12.45
C ASN A 7 -7.33 -13.52 11.65
N GLY A 8 -7.43 -14.85 11.69
CA GLY A 8 -8.49 -15.61 11.01
C GLY A 8 -8.35 -15.70 9.48
N THR A 9 -7.19 -15.37 8.94
CA THR A 9 -6.92 -15.40 7.49
C THR A 9 -5.56 -16.05 7.18
N GLU A 10 -5.42 -16.60 5.98
CA GLU A 10 -4.15 -17.12 5.46
C GLU A 10 -3.48 -16.03 4.64
N ILE A 11 -2.39 -15.46 5.17
CA ILE A 11 -1.65 -14.35 4.55
C ILE A 11 -0.41 -14.87 3.85
N SER A 12 -0.33 -14.65 2.55
CA SER A 12 0.88 -14.85 1.76
C SER A 12 1.87 -13.70 1.99
N TYR A 13 3.14 -14.01 2.21
CA TYR A 13 4.17 -12.99 2.46
C TYR A 13 5.54 -13.40 1.93
N THR A 14 6.47 -12.46 1.89
CA THR A 14 7.90 -12.69 1.75
C THR A 14 8.63 -12.07 2.92
N ASP A 15 9.80 -12.61 3.25
CA ASP A 15 10.65 -12.11 4.33
C ASP A 15 12.11 -12.35 3.94
N THR A 16 12.91 -11.31 3.91
CA THR A 16 14.34 -11.43 3.61
C THR A 16 15.13 -12.06 4.76
N ALA A 17 14.50 -12.19 5.93
CA ALA A 17 15.10 -12.78 7.13
C ALA A 17 16.45 -12.14 7.55
N GLY A 18 16.69 -10.88 7.20
CA GLY A 18 17.87 -10.12 7.60
C GLY A 18 17.86 -9.78 9.10
N ASP A 19 19.04 -9.51 9.65
CA ASP A 19 19.21 -9.13 11.06
C ASP A 19 18.95 -7.64 11.34
N GLY A 20 18.75 -6.84 10.29
CA GLY A 20 18.51 -5.39 10.39
C GLY A 20 17.12 -5.03 10.92
N PRO A 21 16.87 -3.74 11.15
CA PRO A 21 15.54 -3.25 11.53
C PRO A 21 14.48 -3.65 10.51
N ALA A 22 13.29 -4.02 10.98
CA ALA A 22 12.23 -4.49 10.10
C ALA A 22 11.50 -3.34 9.39
N VAL A 23 11.27 -3.51 8.08
CA VAL A 23 10.42 -2.68 7.23
C VAL A 23 9.35 -3.58 6.61
N VAL A 24 8.08 -3.29 6.87
CA VAL A 24 6.94 -4.06 6.35
C VAL A 24 6.22 -3.24 5.28
N PHE A 25 6.17 -3.75 4.06
CA PHE A 25 5.53 -3.08 2.92
C PHE A 25 4.13 -3.64 2.64
N SER A 26 3.16 -2.74 2.54
CA SER A 26 1.76 -3.01 2.22
C SER A 26 1.40 -2.37 0.87
N HIS A 27 0.95 -3.18 -0.08
CA HIS A 27 0.71 -2.78 -1.47
C HIS A 27 -0.56 -1.96 -1.68
N GLY A 28 -0.73 -1.39 -2.88
CA GLY A 28 -1.91 -0.66 -3.34
C GLY A 28 -3.06 -1.59 -3.79
N TYR A 29 -4.24 -1.01 -4.04
CA TYR A 29 -5.39 -1.71 -4.60
C TYR A 29 -5.06 -2.25 -6.00
N LEU A 30 -5.53 -3.46 -6.32
CA LEU A 30 -5.23 -4.20 -7.55
C LEU A 30 -3.75 -4.51 -7.76
N MET A 31 -2.97 -4.56 -6.70
CA MET A 31 -1.56 -4.91 -6.71
C MET A 31 -1.28 -6.09 -5.78
N ASP A 32 -0.04 -6.51 -5.70
CA ASP A 32 0.45 -7.50 -4.74
C ASP A 32 1.85 -7.12 -4.24
N HIS A 33 2.43 -8.00 -3.43
CA HIS A 33 3.76 -7.83 -2.87
C HIS A 33 4.85 -7.52 -3.92
N THR A 34 4.72 -7.96 -5.17
CA THR A 34 5.76 -7.80 -6.20
C THR A 34 5.96 -6.36 -6.63
N MET A 35 5.01 -5.46 -6.34
CA MET A 35 5.20 -4.04 -6.62
C MET A 35 6.40 -3.43 -5.88
N PHE A 36 6.87 -4.09 -4.83
CA PHE A 36 8.00 -3.63 -4.01
C PHE A 36 9.33 -4.33 -4.33
N ASP A 37 9.43 -5.13 -5.40
CA ASP A 37 10.66 -5.87 -5.74
C ASP A 37 11.89 -4.95 -5.82
N ARG A 38 11.73 -3.71 -6.33
CA ARG A 38 12.81 -2.72 -6.39
C ARG A 38 13.19 -2.17 -5.01
N GLN A 39 12.20 -1.97 -4.13
CA GLN A 39 12.41 -1.56 -2.75
C GLN A 39 13.08 -2.68 -1.94
N VAL A 40 12.59 -3.92 -2.10
CA VAL A 40 13.18 -5.10 -1.45
C VAL A 40 14.65 -5.25 -1.84
N THR A 41 14.97 -5.16 -3.13
CA THR A 41 16.35 -5.29 -3.63
C THR A 41 17.28 -4.24 -3.00
N GLU A 42 16.80 -3.01 -2.88
CA GLU A 42 17.60 -1.90 -2.39
C GLU A 42 17.78 -1.92 -0.87
N LEU A 43 16.74 -2.31 -0.13
CA LEU A 43 16.76 -2.24 1.33
C LEU A 43 17.27 -3.53 2.00
N ALA A 44 17.15 -4.69 1.36
CA ALA A 44 17.52 -5.98 1.95
C ALA A 44 18.98 -6.10 2.46
N PRO A 45 19.96 -5.38 1.94
CA PRO A 45 21.31 -5.41 2.47
C PRO A 45 21.44 -4.94 3.93
N GLU A 46 20.58 -4.01 4.37
CA GLU A 46 20.68 -3.35 5.68
C GLU A 46 19.43 -3.57 6.55
N TYR A 47 18.29 -3.91 5.94
CA TYR A 47 16.99 -4.03 6.62
C TYR A 47 16.40 -5.44 6.44
N ARG A 48 15.65 -5.91 7.42
CA ARG A 48 14.75 -7.04 7.24
C ARG A 48 13.49 -6.55 6.55
N VAL A 49 13.33 -6.91 5.27
CA VAL A 49 12.21 -6.45 4.46
C VAL A 49 11.15 -7.54 4.37
N ILE A 50 9.93 -7.18 4.74
CA ILE A 50 8.75 -8.05 4.70
C ILE A 50 7.75 -7.42 3.73
N THR A 51 7.27 -8.20 2.77
CA THR A 51 6.15 -7.81 1.90
C THR A 51 5.05 -8.84 2.02
N TRP A 52 3.81 -8.47 1.84
CA TRP A 52 2.68 -9.36 2.02
C TRP A 52 1.52 -9.00 1.11
N ASP A 53 0.65 -9.97 0.84
CA ASP A 53 -0.56 -9.76 0.04
C ASP A 53 -1.73 -9.49 0.98
N GLN A 54 -2.40 -8.36 0.80
CA GLN A 54 -3.61 -8.01 1.55
C GLN A 54 -4.80 -8.87 1.11
N ARG A 55 -5.83 -8.97 1.95
CA ARG A 55 -7.05 -9.73 1.67
C ARG A 55 -7.62 -9.42 0.27
N GLY A 56 -7.90 -10.46 -0.50
CA GLY A 56 -8.41 -10.38 -1.88
C GLY A 56 -7.38 -10.04 -2.94
N HIS A 57 -6.07 -10.07 -2.61
CA HIS A 57 -4.98 -9.81 -3.54
C HIS A 57 -3.92 -10.92 -3.50
N GLY A 58 -3.21 -11.08 -4.61
CA GLY A 58 -2.11 -12.02 -4.71
C GLY A 58 -2.48 -13.42 -4.24
N GLY A 59 -1.72 -13.96 -3.29
CA GLY A 59 -1.96 -15.27 -2.70
C GLY A 59 -2.90 -15.27 -1.48
N THR A 60 -3.43 -14.11 -1.05
CA THR A 60 -4.29 -13.98 0.11
C THR A 60 -5.75 -13.80 -0.28
N ARG A 61 -6.63 -14.74 0.09
CA ARG A 61 -8.06 -14.65 -0.23
C ARG A 61 -8.82 -13.81 0.80
N ALA A 62 -9.88 -13.15 0.34
CA ALA A 62 -10.86 -12.50 1.21
C ALA A 62 -12.06 -13.45 1.41
N ALA A 63 -12.33 -13.86 2.65
CA ALA A 63 -13.47 -14.73 2.97
C ALA A 63 -14.80 -13.98 3.09
N GLY A 64 -14.78 -12.65 3.11
CA GLY A 64 -15.94 -11.78 3.26
C GLY A 64 -15.55 -10.32 3.41
N ALA A 65 -16.50 -9.47 3.77
CA ALA A 65 -16.28 -8.06 4.02
C ALA A 65 -15.24 -7.83 5.12
N PHE A 66 -14.40 -6.81 4.93
CA PHE A 66 -13.39 -6.36 5.88
C PHE A 66 -13.17 -4.86 5.74
N THR A 67 -12.48 -4.28 6.70
CA THR A 67 -12.12 -2.87 6.76
C THR A 67 -10.60 -2.68 6.79
N TYR A 68 -10.11 -1.45 6.62
CA TYR A 68 -8.68 -1.19 6.83
C TYR A 68 -8.23 -1.32 8.29
N TRP A 69 -9.15 -1.35 9.25
CA TRP A 69 -8.84 -1.72 10.62
C TRP A 69 -8.53 -3.22 10.74
N ASP A 70 -9.26 -4.07 10.01
CA ASP A 70 -8.94 -5.51 9.90
C ASP A 70 -7.58 -5.72 9.22
N SER A 71 -7.30 -4.98 8.13
CA SER A 71 -5.99 -5.05 7.45
C SER A 71 -4.86 -4.53 8.34
N ALA A 72 -5.10 -3.53 9.17
CA ALA A 72 -4.14 -3.07 10.18
C ALA A 72 -3.89 -4.16 11.25
N ALA A 73 -4.92 -4.87 11.67
CA ALA A 73 -4.78 -6.01 12.59
C ALA A 73 -4.02 -7.18 11.90
N ASP A 74 -4.23 -7.40 10.60
CA ASP A 74 -3.51 -8.42 9.83
C ASP A 74 -2.00 -8.16 9.81
N VAL A 75 -1.55 -6.95 9.51
CA VAL A 75 -0.12 -6.63 9.48
C VAL A 75 0.51 -6.74 10.86
N LEU A 76 -0.18 -6.31 11.92
CA LEU A 76 0.30 -6.47 13.29
C LEU A 76 0.41 -7.95 13.70
N ALA A 77 -0.58 -8.77 13.33
CA ALA A 77 -0.56 -10.21 13.59
C ALA A 77 0.51 -10.94 12.75
N LEU A 78 0.78 -10.48 11.52
CA LEU A 78 1.90 -10.98 10.73
C LEU A 78 3.24 -10.64 11.38
N MET A 79 3.40 -9.43 11.90
CA MET A 79 4.59 -9.05 12.68
C MET A 79 4.77 -9.97 13.90
N ASP A 80 3.69 -10.27 14.63
CA ASP A 80 3.74 -11.20 15.78
C ASP A 80 4.19 -12.60 15.34
N HIS A 81 3.62 -13.12 14.24
CA HIS A 81 3.98 -14.41 13.67
C HIS A 81 5.48 -14.49 13.31
N LEU A 82 6.04 -13.39 12.81
CA LEU A 82 7.44 -13.29 12.40
C LEU A 82 8.41 -12.89 13.53
N GLY A 83 7.91 -12.70 14.75
CA GLY A 83 8.69 -12.26 15.88
C GLY A 83 9.23 -10.83 15.74
N VAL A 84 8.53 -9.98 15.00
CA VAL A 84 8.85 -8.57 14.79
C VAL A 84 8.13 -7.74 15.85
N GLU A 85 8.86 -7.29 16.85
CA GLU A 85 8.29 -6.49 17.95
C GLU A 85 7.89 -5.09 17.49
N ARG A 86 8.71 -4.45 16.66
CA ARG A 86 8.51 -3.09 16.16
C ARG A 86 9.06 -2.95 14.75
N ALA A 87 8.34 -2.28 13.86
CA ALA A 87 8.75 -2.09 12.47
C ALA A 87 8.47 -0.69 11.95
N VAL A 88 9.13 -0.33 10.84
CA VAL A 88 8.66 0.73 9.95
C VAL A 88 7.56 0.14 9.09
N LEU A 89 6.37 0.76 9.06
CA LEU A 89 5.29 0.36 8.17
C LEU A 89 5.30 1.26 6.94
N ALA A 90 5.60 0.65 5.81
CA ALA A 90 5.61 1.30 4.50
C ALA A 90 4.37 0.88 3.71
N GLY A 91 3.63 1.84 3.18
CA GLY A 91 2.41 1.51 2.45
C GLY A 91 2.16 2.43 1.27
N MET A 92 1.84 1.83 0.12
CA MET A 92 1.42 2.56 -1.07
C MET A 92 -0.11 2.61 -1.12
N SER A 93 -0.68 3.80 -1.36
CA SER A 93 -2.14 3.97 -1.51
C SER A 93 -2.90 3.35 -0.32
N GLN A 94 -3.74 2.32 -0.53
CA GLN A 94 -4.43 1.60 0.55
C GLN A 94 -3.46 0.99 1.59
N GLY A 95 -2.25 0.65 1.20
CA GLY A 95 -1.22 0.23 2.14
C GLY A 95 -0.88 1.30 3.17
N GLY A 96 -0.93 2.58 2.78
CA GLY A 96 -0.82 3.71 3.70
C GLY A 96 -2.05 3.87 4.58
N PHE A 97 -3.27 3.58 4.07
CA PHE A 97 -4.51 3.66 4.87
C PHE A 97 -4.48 2.71 6.07
N LEU A 98 -4.06 1.46 5.83
CA LEU A 98 -3.92 0.49 6.92
C LEU A 98 -2.74 0.81 7.84
N SER A 99 -1.62 1.33 7.32
CA SER A 99 -0.45 1.69 8.11
C SER A 99 -0.75 2.82 9.09
N LEU A 100 -1.51 3.82 8.68
CA LEU A 100 -2.01 4.89 9.57
C LEU A 100 -2.91 4.30 10.68
N ARG A 101 -3.80 3.36 10.34
CA ARG A 101 -4.67 2.70 11.34
C ARG A 101 -3.90 1.78 12.28
N ALA A 102 -2.86 1.11 11.81
CA ALA A 102 -1.96 0.35 12.66
C ALA A 102 -1.24 1.27 13.67
N ALA A 103 -0.77 2.44 13.23
CA ALA A 103 -0.15 3.43 14.11
C ALA A 103 -1.14 4.01 15.15
N LEU A 104 -2.42 4.18 14.78
CA LEU A 104 -3.48 4.59 15.71
C LEU A 104 -3.86 3.51 16.71
N THR A 105 -3.75 2.23 16.34
CA THR A 105 -4.17 1.09 17.15
C THR A 105 -3.06 0.60 18.07
N ALA A 106 -1.83 0.56 17.58
CA ALA A 106 -0.67 0.01 18.27
C ALA A 106 0.58 0.89 18.07
N PRO A 107 0.59 2.13 18.60
CA PRO A 107 1.65 3.10 18.34
C PRO A 107 3.04 2.58 18.76
N ASP A 108 3.12 1.79 19.82
CA ASP A 108 4.39 1.21 20.31
C ASP A 108 5.00 0.18 19.35
N ARG A 109 4.18 -0.38 18.44
CA ARG A 109 4.60 -1.36 17.43
C ARG A 109 5.11 -0.69 16.15
N VAL A 110 4.82 0.61 15.95
CA VAL A 110 5.18 1.34 14.75
C VAL A 110 6.36 2.27 15.05
N ARG A 111 7.52 1.94 14.47
CA ARG A 111 8.74 2.74 14.61
C ARG A 111 8.64 4.06 13.84
N ALA A 112 8.15 3.97 12.62
CA ALA A 112 7.93 5.08 11.71
C ALA A 112 6.95 4.66 10.60
N LEU A 113 6.44 5.63 9.85
CA LEU A 113 5.62 5.41 8.67
C LEU A 113 6.36 5.85 7.41
N VAL A 114 6.19 5.10 6.31
CA VAL A 114 6.50 5.53 4.95
C VAL A 114 5.22 5.46 4.14
N LEU A 115 4.64 6.60 3.82
CA LEU A 115 3.37 6.72 3.11
C LEU A 115 3.64 7.12 1.67
N ILE A 116 3.34 6.24 0.72
CA ILE A 116 3.60 6.43 -0.70
C ILE A 116 2.26 6.60 -1.42
N ASP A 117 2.05 7.73 -2.07
CA ASP A 117 0.86 8.04 -2.88
C ASP A 117 -0.45 7.74 -2.12
N SER A 118 -0.55 8.22 -0.86
CA SER A 118 -1.60 7.84 0.07
C SER A 118 -2.30 9.04 0.70
N GLN A 119 -3.40 8.77 1.41
CA GLN A 119 -4.24 9.76 2.08
C GLN A 119 -4.86 9.19 3.37
N ALA A 120 -5.61 10.02 4.11
CA ALA A 120 -6.32 9.61 5.34
C ALA A 120 -7.85 9.75 5.24
N GLY A 121 -8.34 10.44 4.22
CA GLY A 121 -9.76 10.76 4.04
C GLY A 121 -10.52 9.77 3.15
N LEU A 122 -11.76 10.16 2.87
CA LEU A 122 -12.65 9.44 1.95
C LEU A 122 -12.24 9.64 0.50
N GLU A 123 -12.79 8.78 -0.37
CA GLU A 123 -12.75 8.99 -1.81
C GLU A 123 -13.49 10.27 -2.19
N ASP A 124 -13.05 10.93 -3.26
CA ASP A 124 -13.78 12.07 -3.79
C ASP A 124 -15.13 11.58 -4.34
N PRO A 125 -16.26 12.13 -3.86
CA PRO A 125 -17.59 11.75 -4.37
C PRO A 125 -17.75 11.92 -5.88
N ALA A 126 -16.96 12.79 -6.50
CA ALA A 126 -16.99 12.99 -7.96
C ALA A 126 -16.36 11.80 -8.72
N ASN A 127 -15.40 11.09 -8.11
CA ASN A 127 -14.71 9.94 -8.71
C ASN A 127 -15.43 8.60 -8.44
N ALA A 128 -16.18 8.52 -7.34
CA ALA A 128 -16.81 7.28 -6.90
C ALA A 128 -17.66 6.58 -7.98
N PRO A 129 -18.52 7.28 -8.78
CA PRO A 129 -19.28 6.64 -9.85
C PRO A 129 -18.40 6.01 -10.94
N GLY A 130 -17.26 6.62 -11.27
CA GLY A 130 -16.31 6.10 -12.25
C GLY A 130 -15.64 4.82 -11.76
N TYR A 131 -15.21 4.77 -10.52
CA TYR A 131 -14.63 3.57 -9.91
C TYR A 131 -15.65 2.43 -9.81
N GLU A 132 -16.90 2.73 -9.47
CA GLU A 132 -17.98 1.75 -9.45
C GLU A 132 -18.22 1.14 -10.84
N GLN A 133 -18.22 1.95 -11.91
CA GLN A 133 -18.35 1.48 -13.28
C GLN A 133 -17.17 0.60 -13.71
N ILE A 134 -15.95 0.97 -13.38
CA ILE A 134 -14.75 0.16 -13.65
C ILE A 134 -14.85 -1.18 -12.92
N HIS A 135 -15.23 -1.17 -11.66
CA HIS A 135 -15.38 -2.38 -10.87
C HIS A 135 -16.45 -3.31 -11.44
N GLN A 136 -17.63 -2.77 -11.77
CA GLN A 136 -18.71 -3.55 -12.37
C GLN A 136 -18.32 -4.15 -13.71
N ALA A 137 -17.66 -3.38 -14.57
CA ALA A 137 -17.18 -3.88 -15.86
C ALA A 137 -16.14 -4.98 -15.69
N TRP A 138 -15.29 -4.88 -14.67
CA TRP A 138 -14.32 -5.93 -14.32
C TRP A 138 -15.01 -7.22 -13.90
N LEU A 139 -16.04 -7.15 -13.04
CA LEU A 139 -16.80 -8.32 -12.60
C LEU A 139 -17.58 -8.98 -13.75
N GLU A 140 -18.14 -8.20 -14.68
CA GLU A 140 -18.96 -8.71 -15.77
C GLU A 140 -18.14 -9.26 -16.96
N HIS A 141 -17.00 -8.64 -17.24
CA HIS A 141 -16.26 -8.89 -18.47
C HIS A 141 -14.80 -9.29 -18.25
N GLY A 142 -14.37 -9.39 -17.00
CA GLY A 142 -12.97 -9.61 -16.64
C GLY A 142 -12.11 -8.35 -16.81
N PRO A 143 -10.80 -8.46 -16.59
CA PRO A 143 -9.90 -7.30 -16.58
C PRO A 143 -9.72 -6.65 -17.96
N GLY A 144 -9.80 -7.41 -19.04
CA GLY A 144 -9.44 -6.95 -20.39
C GLY A 144 -10.01 -5.57 -20.79
N PRO A 145 -11.33 -5.32 -20.69
CA PRO A 145 -11.91 -4.04 -21.10
C PRO A 145 -11.49 -2.82 -20.29
N VAL A 146 -11.11 -3.01 -19.04
CA VAL A 146 -10.81 -1.90 -18.10
C VAL A 146 -9.34 -1.77 -17.76
N GLN A 147 -8.53 -2.72 -18.16
CA GLN A 147 -7.14 -2.87 -17.76
C GLN A 147 -6.27 -1.67 -18.12
N GLU A 148 -6.41 -1.14 -19.34
CA GLU A 148 -5.65 0.04 -19.78
C GLU A 148 -6.07 1.30 -19.00
N VAL A 149 -7.35 1.43 -18.67
CA VAL A 149 -7.86 2.55 -17.87
C VAL A 149 -7.27 2.49 -16.47
N VAL A 150 -7.31 1.32 -15.83
CA VAL A 150 -6.72 1.11 -14.51
C VAL A 150 -5.21 1.36 -14.54
N ALA A 151 -4.50 0.81 -15.52
CA ALA A 151 -3.07 1.03 -15.68
C ALA A 151 -2.72 2.51 -15.88
N SER A 152 -3.54 3.26 -16.63
CA SER A 152 -3.30 4.70 -16.83
C SER A 152 -3.47 5.53 -15.54
N ILE A 153 -4.35 5.10 -14.63
CA ILE A 153 -4.48 5.72 -13.31
C ILE A 153 -3.25 5.41 -12.45
N ILE A 154 -2.83 4.15 -12.44
CA ILE A 154 -1.77 3.64 -11.56
C ILE A 154 -0.38 4.06 -12.05
N LEU A 155 -0.10 3.82 -13.34
CA LEU A 155 1.22 3.98 -13.94
C LEU A 155 1.36 5.25 -14.80
N GLY A 156 0.29 6.03 -14.91
CA GLY A 156 0.23 7.19 -15.78
C GLY A 156 -0.01 6.83 -17.25
N PRO A 157 -0.24 7.81 -18.13
CA PRO A 157 -0.43 7.61 -19.54
C PRO A 157 0.85 7.17 -20.25
N GLY A 158 0.78 6.23 -21.17
CA GLY A 158 1.93 5.85 -21.98
C GLY A 158 2.03 4.36 -22.28
N GLN A 159 3.25 3.93 -22.63
CA GLN A 159 3.59 2.53 -22.78
C GLN A 159 4.16 2.03 -21.45
N TRP A 160 3.64 0.92 -20.96
CA TRP A 160 4.07 0.29 -19.73
C TRP A 160 4.83 -0.99 -20.08
N ASP A 161 6.03 -1.13 -19.55
CA ASP A 161 6.88 -2.31 -19.65
C ASP A 161 7.14 -2.94 -18.27
N GLY A 162 7.93 -3.99 -18.22
CA GLY A 162 8.39 -4.58 -16.99
C GLY A 162 7.25 -5.01 -16.07
N TRP A 163 7.02 -4.27 -15.00
CA TRP A 163 6.03 -4.61 -13.96
C TRP A 163 4.60 -4.72 -14.50
N TYR A 164 4.21 -3.86 -15.47
CA TYR A 164 2.89 -3.93 -16.11
C TYR A 164 2.63 -5.31 -16.76
N ALA A 165 3.63 -5.89 -17.40
CA ALA A 165 3.49 -7.22 -18.01
C ALA A 165 3.23 -8.29 -16.94
N THR A 166 3.85 -8.19 -15.76
CA THR A 166 3.62 -9.07 -14.62
C THR A 166 2.22 -8.88 -14.06
N TRP A 167 1.82 -7.65 -13.80
CA TRP A 167 0.49 -7.28 -13.32
C TRP A 167 -0.62 -7.73 -14.26
N ASN A 168 -0.44 -7.47 -15.58
CA ASN A 168 -1.37 -7.88 -16.62
C ASN A 168 -1.55 -9.39 -16.68
N LYS A 169 -0.44 -10.14 -16.61
CA LYS A 169 -0.47 -11.60 -16.61
C LYS A 169 -1.20 -12.16 -15.38
N GLN A 170 -0.99 -11.57 -14.22
CA GLN A 170 -1.64 -11.97 -12.98
C GLN A 170 -3.17 -11.86 -13.09
N TYR A 171 -3.67 -10.72 -13.51
CA TYR A 171 -5.12 -10.50 -13.61
C TYR A 171 -5.78 -11.21 -14.81
N ALA A 172 -5.06 -11.39 -15.90
CA ALA A 172 -5.55 -12.15 -17.05
C ALA A 172 -5.78 -13.65 -16.77
N GLN A 173 -5.16 -14.18 -15.72
CA GLN A 173 -5.30 -15.60 -15.31
C GLN A 173 -6.48 -15.85 -14.36
N TRP A 174 -7.11 -14.80 -13.84
CA TRP A 174 -8.20 -14.98 -12.88
C TRP A 174 -9.43 -15.60 -13.54
N ALA A 175 -9.90 -16.70 -12.95
CA ALA A 175 -11.20 -17.26 -13.30
C ALA A 175 -12.34 -16.32 -12.82
N PRO A 176 -13.54 -16.41 -13.41
CA PRO A 176 -14.68 -15.59 -12.97
C PRO A 176 -14.96 -15.65 -11.47
N ASP A 177 -14.81 -16.82 -10.84
CA ASP A 177 -14.98 -16.96 -9.40
C ASP A 177 -13.90 -16.23 -8.60
N ASP A 178 -12.69 -16.10 -9.12
CA ASP A 178 -11.61 -15.33 -8.51
C ASP A 178 -11.81 -13.83 -8.66
N LEU A 179 -12.45 -13.38 -9.74
CA LEU A 179 -12.79 -11.96 -9.93
C LEU A 179 -13.73 -11.44 -8.82
N MET A 180 -14.56 -12.30 -8.26
CA MET A 180 -15.40 -11.95 -7.11
C MET A 180 -14.59 -11.60 -5.85
N GLN A 181 -13.35 -12.06 -5.76
CA GLN A 181 -12.43 -11.68 -4.67
C GLN A 181 -12.12 -10.17 -4.66
N LEU A 182 -12.26 -9.48 -5.78
CA LEU A 182 -12.10 -8.02 -5.85
C LEU A 182 -13.25 -7.25 -5.21
N THR A 183 -14.41 -7.86 -5.01
CA THR A 183 -15.59 -7.17 -4.44
C THR A 183 -15.31 -6.70 -3.02
N TRP A 184 -14.71 -7.53 -2.17
CA TRP A 184 -14.45 -7.16 -0.78
C TRP A 184 -13.37 -6.07 -0.64
N PRO A 185 -12.19 -6.17 -1.33
CA PRO A 185 -11.22 -5.08 -1.33
C PRO A 185 -11.78 -3.78 -1.91
N PHE A 186 -12.61 -3.87 -2.96
CA PHE A 186 -13.23 -2.69 -3.54
C PHE A 186 -14.18 -2.02 -2.55
N ARG A 187 -15.02 -2.78 -1.86
CA ARG A 187 -15.89 -2.24 -0.81
C ARG A 187 -15.08 -1.66 0.36
N CYS A 188 -14.03 -2.35 0.79
CA CYS A 188 -13.11 -1.80 1.79
C CYS A 188 -12.53 -0.45 1.36
N LEU A 189 -12.16 -0.31 0.07
CA LEU A 189 -11.65 0.94 -0.48
C LEU A 189 -12.70 2.05 -0.50
N MET A 190 -13.91 1.75 -1.00
CA MET A 190 -14.94 2.75 -1.23
C MET A 190 -15.69 3.15 0.05
N ASP A 191 -15.89 2.21 0.97
CA ASP A 191 -16.68 2.41 2.19
C ASP A 191 -15.81 2.72 3.42
N ARG A 192 -14.51 3.06 3.20
CA ARG A 192 -13.58 3.36 4.29
C ARG A 192 -14.01 4.58 5.11
N ASP A 193 -13.71 4.54 6.39
CA ASP A 193 -13.89 5.67 7.28
C ASP A 193 -12.83 6.77 7.10
N ASP A 194 -13.22 8.01 7.36
CA ASP A 194 -12.32 9.17 7.39
C ASP A 194 -11.60 9.22 8.74
N ILE A 195 -10.27 9.14 8.70
CA ILE A 195 -9.42 9.28 9.89
C ILE A 195 -8.63 10.60 9.93
N THR A 196 -8.94 11.54 9.03
CA THR A 196 -8.23 12.83 8.94
C THR A 196 -8.23 13.55 10.29
N GLY A 197 -9.37 13.54 11.01
CA GLY A 197 -9.48 14.15 12.33
C GLY A 197 -8.67 13.47 13.44
N ARG A 198 -8.10 12.29 13.17
CA ARG A 198 -7.31 11.50 14.13
C ARG A 198 -5.81 11.52 13.85
N LEU A 199 -5.37 12.17 12.77
CA LEU A 199 -3.95 12.20 12.38
C LEU A 199 -3.04 12.73 13.48
N GLY A 200 -3.54 13.68 14.32
CA GLY A 200 -2.80 14.21 15.46
C GLY A 200 -2.43 13.18 16.55
N GLU A 201 -3.09 12.01 16.54
CA GLU A 201 -2.77 10.89 17.45
C GLU A 201 -1.56 10.07 16.97
N VAL A 202 -1.18 10.20 15.69
CA VAL A 202 -0.03 9.50 15.09
C VAL A 202 1.23 10.33 15.34
N THR A 203 2.03 9.91 16.31
CA THR A 203 3.19 10.68 16.82
C THR A 203 4.55 10.12 16.39
N CYS A 204 4.59 8.93 15.76
CA CYS A 204 5.84 8.41 15.21
C CYS A 204 6.32 9.24 14.01
N PRO A 205 7.64 9.24 13.71
CA PRO A 205 8.17 9.88 12.52
C PRO A 205 7.51 9.32 11.24
N ALA A 206 7.29 10.18 10.24
CA ALA A 206 6.73 9.77 8.97
C ALA A 206 7.48 10.38 7.78
N LEU A 207 7.72 9.56 6.76
CA LEU A 207 8.06 9.98 5.41
C LEU A 207 6.79 9.90 4.55
N ILE A 208 6.46 10.98 3.88
CA ILE A 208 5.34 11.05 2.93
C ILE A 208 5.93 11.31 1.56
N LEU A 209 5.75 10.36 0.65
CA LEU A 209 6.18 10.43 -0.76
C LEU A 209 4.94 10.54 -1.62
N HIS A 210 4.94 11.45 -2.61
CA HIS A 210 3.78 11.61 -3.47
C HIS A 210 4.15 12.06 -4.87
N GLY A 211 3.60 11.39 -5.87
CA GLY A 211 3.79 11.73 -7.27
C GLY A 211 3.05 13.01 -7.66
N THR A 212 3.72 13.94 -8.35
CA THR A 212 3.07 15.21 -8.76
C THR A 212 2.03 15.02 -9.87
N ALA A 213 2.08 13.90 -10.60
CA ALA A 213 1.12 13.54 -11.65
C ALA A 213 0.14 12.42 -11.22
N ASP A 214 -0.02 12.21 -9.91
CA ASP A 214 -0.97 11.23 -9.38
C ASP A 214 -2.42 11.60 -9.72
N ALA A 215 -3.02 10.79 -10.60
CA ALA A 215 -4.41 10.94 -11.03
C ALA A 215 -5.41 10.22 -10.11
N GLY A 216 -4.94 9.29 -9.27
CA GLY A 216 -5.77 8.55 -8.31
C GLY A 216 -5.98 9.31 -7.01
N ILE A 217 -4.91 9.86 -6.43
CA ILE A 217 -4.94 10.64 -5.21
C ILE A 217 -4.19 11.97 -5.45
N PRO A 218 -4.87 13.11 -5.49
CA PRO A 218 -4.21 14.40 -5.69
C PRO A 218 -3.20 14.72 -4.57
N PRO A 219 -2.05 15.34 -4.87
CA PRO A 219 -1.01 15.68 -3.89
C PRO A 219 -1.51 16.45 -2.66
N ALA A 220 -2.53 17.27 -2.80
CA ALA A 220 -3.17 18.01 -1.69
C ALA A 220 -3.70 17.06 -0.58
N ARG A 221 -4.01 15.80 -0.89
CA ARG A 221 -4.43 14.82 0.11
C ARG A 221 -3.25 14.36 0.98
N ALA A 222 -2.07 14.21 0.37
CA ALA A 222 -0.84 13.92 1.10
C ALA A 222 -0.37 15.11 1.95
N GLU A 223 -0.56 16.33 1.47
CA GLU A 223 -0.33 17.56 2.25
C GLU A 223 -1.23 17.60 3.50
N THR A 224 -2.50 17.19 3.36
CA THR A 224 -3.42 17.07 4.50
C THR A 224 -2.91 16.07 5.54
N VAL A 225 -2.33 14.95 5.09
CA VAL A 225 -1.69 13.98 6.01
C VAL A 225 -0.49 14.62 6.70
N ARG A 226 0.43 15.23 5.95
CA ARG A 226 1.61 15.92 6.50
C ARG A 226 1.24 16.91 7.60
N ASP A 227 0.25 17.75 7.31
CA ASP A 227 -0.13 18.86 8.20
C ASP A 227 -0.94 18.38 9.41
N GLY A 228 -1.57 17.19 9.31
CA GLY A 228 -2.38 16.62 10.37
C GLY A 228 -1.62 15.74 11.36
N LEU A 229 -0.46 15.16 10.97
CA LEU A 229 0.29 14.25 11.83
C LEU A 229 0.78 14.93 13.12
N GLY A 230 0.70 14.21 14.24
CA GLY A 230 1.18 14.68 15.54
C GLY A 230 2.70 14.55 15.72
N GLY A 231 3.36 13.73 14.90
CA GLY A 231 4.80 13.51 14.90
C GLY A 231 5.54 14.26 13.79
N PRO A 232 6.88 14.16 13.75
CA PRO A 232 7.68 14.79 12.71
C PRO A 232 7.40 14.14 11.35
N ALA A 233 7.16 14.97 10.34
CA ALA A 233 6.86 14.52 8.98
C ALA A 233 7.86 15.09 7.98
N THR A 234 8.47 14.22 7.17
CA THR A 234 9.24 14.58 5.98
C THR A 234 8.35 14.40 4.76
N PHE A 235 8.24 15.41 3.91
CA PHE A 235 7.39 15.39 2.72
C PHE A 235 8.23 15.53 1.46
N VAL A 236 8.09 14.61 0.52
CA VAL A 236 8.84 14.57 -0.74
C VAL A 236 7.87 14.41 -1.90
N LEU A 237 7.87 15.36 -2.82
CA LEU A 237 7.18 15.24 -4.09
C LEU A 237 8.13 14.59 -5.12
N VAL A 238 7.62 13.55 -5.80
CA VAL A 238 8.31 12.86 -6.89
C VAL A 238 7.80 13.46 -8.19
N GLU A 239 8.63 14.25 -8.85
CA GLU A 239 8.23 15.05 -10.01
C GLU A 239 7.83 14.17 -11.20
N GLY A 240 6.67 14.42 -11.77
CA GLY A 240 6.13 13.67 -12.91
C GLY A 240 5.65 12.24 -12.58
N ALA A 241 5.85 11.76 -11.36
CA ALA A 241 5.42 10.42 -10.98
C ALA A 241 3.88 10.32 -10.90
N PRO A 242 3.28 9.26 -11.48
CA PRO A 242 1.88 8.91 -11.33
C PRO A 242 1.61 8.22 -9.98
N HIS A 243 0.42 7.62 -9.81
CA HIS A 243 -0.06 7.02 -8.57
C HIS A 243 0.85 5.93 -7.98
N ALA A 244 1.56 5.13 -8.77
CA ALA A 244 2.53 4.16 -8.28
C ALA A 244 3.96 4.68 -8.43
N SER A 245 4.32 5.73 -7.70
CA SER A 245 5.63 6.37 -7.78
C SER A 245 6.79 5.42 -7.47
N ASN A 246 6.61 4.48 -6.55
CA ASN A 246 7.60 3.45 -6.21
C ASN A 246 7.89 2.46 -7.34
N VAL A 247 6.95 2.29 -8.28
CA VAL A 247 7.11 1.43 -9.45
C VAL A 247 7.70 2.20 -10.62
N THR A 248 7.22 3.42 -10.85
CA THR A 248 7.59 4.23 -12.02
C THR A 248 8.86 5.06 -11.83
N HIS A 249 9.13 5.47 -10.59
CA HIS A 249 10.29 6.29 -10.18
C HIS A 249 11.03 5.63 -9.00
N PRO A 250 11.42 4.34 -9.11
CA PRO A 250 11.91 3.56 -7.98
C PRO A 250 13.20 4.15 -7.38
N ASP A 251 14.09 4.70 -8.19
CA ASP A 251 15.39 5.20 -7.72
C ASP A 251 15.20 6.43 -6.80
N GLU A 252 14.31 7.36 -7.17
CA GLU A 252 14.02 8.55 -6.36
C GLU A 252 13.32 8.17 -5.06
N VAL A 253 12.34 7.26 -5.15
CA VAL A 253 11.59 6.75 -3.99
C VAL A 253 12.53 5.99 -3.04
N ASN A 254 13.37 5.09 -3.55
CA ASN A 254 14.32 4.32 -2.74
C ASN A 254 15.32 5.23 -2.02
N GLN A 255 15.89 6.21 -2.72
CA GLN A 255 16.80 7.17 -2.10
C GLN A 255 16.15 7.99 -0.97
N ALA A 256 14.87 8.37 -1.14
CA ALA A 256 14.15 9.09 -0.10
C ALA A 256 13.87 8.19 1.11
N ILE A 257 13.48 6.92 0.88
CA ILE A 257 13.28 5.93 1.94
C ILE A 257 14.59 5.70 2.71
N LEU A 258 15.70 5.40 2.03
CA LEU A 258 16.99 5.15 2.67
C LEU A 258 17.43 6.33 3.53
N ARG A 259 17.42 7.56 2.99
CA ARG A 259 17.77 8.76 3.78
C ARG A 259 16.89 8.95 5.02
N PHE A 260 15.62 8.61 4.92
CA PHE A 260 14.71 8.69 6.07
C PHE A 260 15.03 7.63 7.12
N LEU A 261 15.28 6.39 6.69
CA LEU A 261 15.60 5.27 7.58
C LEU A 261 16.93 5.51 8.31
N ASP A 262 17.97 5.98 7.60
CA ASP A 262 19.28 6.35 8.18
C ASP A 262 19.12 7.41 9.28
N GLY A 263 18.21 8.37 9.07
CA GLY A 263 17.90 9.40 10.05
C GLY A 263 17.22 8.87 11.32
N LEU A 264 16.55 7.72 11.26
CA LEU A 264 15.93 7.06 12.42
C LEU A 264 16.95 6.35 13.32
N ASP A 265 18.11 5.94 12.76
CA ASP A 265 19.14 5.18 13.46
C ASP A 265 20.21 6.09 14.10
N GLY A 266 20.30 7.34 13.67
CA GLY A 266 21.29 8.33 14.12
C GLY A 266 20.82 9.26 15.24
N GLY A 267 19.61 9.05 15.80
CA GLY A 267 19.00 9.90 16.83
C GLY A 267 18.98 9.31 18.23
#